data_5c52e52db0488a7fe83cff986d4c9b37
#
_entry.id   5c52e52db0488a7fe83cff986d4c9b37
#
_cell.length_a   1.000
_cell.length_b   1.000
_cell.length_c   1.000
_cell.angle_alpha   90.00
_cell.angle_beta   90.00
_cell.angle_gamma   90.00
#
_symmetry.space_group_name_H-M   'P 1'
#
loop_
_entity.id
_entity.type
_entity.pdbx_description
1 polymer ?
#
loop_
_entity_poly.entity_id
_entity_poly.type
_entity_poly.pdbx_seq_one_letter_code
_entity_poly.pdbx_strand_id
1 'polypeptide(L)'
;MRRGVSPVIAGRNAKRLEQLKTEYPTIEARVTSTDDSRSLDDAFASIAVVINCAGPFLDTSAPLIEAALRNGVHYLDIAAEQAAVIAAFERFSEAAQRARIIVAPALGFYGGLTDLLVTAAMHDWTHIYECEIAVALDSWHPTRGTRLTGERNTGPRWFFAQGNLERRDPLPSRDWEFPQPFGRQEVASLALAEAILIPRHVQVADIRFYLNKLSIAELSNPNTPPPVPQDATGRSAQTFLVDVVVRKGQETRRAIARGRDIYAVTAPIVVEAATRILDGRCNVIGVQAAGELFDARDFLIALGSDQLTVQFGRPVS
;
A
#
# COMPACT_ATOMS: atom_id res chain seq x y z
N MET A 1 -16.27 -5.34 -12.29
CA MET A 1 -17.35 -6.24 -12.78
C MET A 1 -16.89 -7.69 -13.00
N ARG A 2 -15.62 -7.97 -13.33
CA ARG A 2 -15.13 -9.37 -13.48
C ARG A 2 -15.14 -10.21 -12.20
N ARG A 3 -15.32 -9.60 -11.01
CA ARG A 3 -15.33 -10.27 -9.69
C ARG A 3 -16.69 -10.24 -8.97
N GLY A 4 -17.78 -9.95 -9.69
CA GLY A 4 -19.14 -9.94 -9.12
C GLY A 4 -19.43 -8.76 -8.17
N VAL A 5 -18.59 -7.74 -8.15
CA VAL A 5 -18.72 -6.55 -7.29
C VAL A 5 -19.34 -5.42 -8.11
N SER A 6 -20.24 -4.64 -7.50
CA SER A 6 -20.84 -3.44 -8.10
C SER A 6 -20.14 -2.20 -7.53
N PRO A 7 -19.19 -1.60 -8.26
CA PRO A 7 -18.48 -0.43 -7.78
C PRO A 7 -19.35 0.83 -7.87
N VAL A 8 -19.20 1.71 -6.88
CA VAL A 8 -19.69 3.09 -6.89
C VAL A 8 -18.48 4.02 -6.91
N ILE A 9 -18.46 5.01 -7.78
CA ILE A 9 -17.40 6.01 -7.83
C ILE A 9 -17.87 7.26 -7.11
N ALA A 10 -17.06 7.77 -6.17
CA ALA A 10 -17.36 8.99 -5.45
C ALA A 10 -16.23 10.02 -5.57
N GLY A 11 -16.56 11.30 -5.55
CA GLY A 11 -15.56 12.35 -5.59
C GLY A 11 -16.15 13.76 -5.70
N ARG A 12 -15.31 14.78 -5.55
CA ARG A 12 -15.72 16.20 -5.53
C ARG A 12 -15.94 16.82 -6.92
N ASN A 13 -15.42 16.21 -7.98
CA ASN A 13 -15.49 16.79 -9.32
C ASN A 13 -16.64 16.16 -10.13
N ALA A 14 -17.83 16.78 -10.08
CA ALA A 14 -19.02 16.31 -10.78
C ALA A 14 -18.79 16.12 -12.29
N LYS A 15 -18.06 17.05 -12.96
CA LYS A 15 -17.78 16.95 -14.40
C LYS A 15 -16.95 15.71 -14.73
N ARG A 16 -15.96 15.37 -13.88
CA ARG A 16 -15.14 14.16 -14.07
C ARG A 16 -15.95 12.89 -13.82
N LEU A 17 -16.84 12.91 -12.85
CA LEU A 17 -17.74 11.79 -12.57
C LEU A 17 -18.69 11.52 -13.76
N GLU A 18 -19.25 12.56 -14.38
CA GLU A 18 -20.07 12.42 -15.59
C GLU A 18 -19.28 11.86 -16.79
N GLN A 19 -18.02 12.27 -16.96
CA GLN A 19 -17.15 11.67 -17.98
C GLN A 19 -16.95 10.17 -17.73
N LEU A 20 -16.70 9.77 -16.48
CA LEU A 20 -16.54 8.36 -16.11
C LEU A 20 -17.83 7.56 -16.32
N LYS A 21 -19.00 8.12 -16.04
CA LYS A 21 -20.29 7.50 -16.36
C LYS A 21 -20.50 7.31 -17.86
N THR A 22 -20.01 8.23 -18.68
CA THR A 22 -20.05 8.08 -20.14
C THR A 22 -19.18 6.93 -20.62
N GLU A 23 -18.00 6.78 -20.03
CA GLU A 23 -17.06 5.70 -20.33
C GLU A 23 -17.53 4.35 -19.76
N TYR A 24 -18.18 4.37 -18.58
CA TYR A 24 -18.67 3.20 -17.84
C TYR A 24 -20.15 3.38 -17.47
N PRO A 25 -21.12 3.23 -18.40
CA PRO A 25 -22.53 3.61 -18.18
C PRO A 25 -23.23 2.87 -17.04
N THR A 26 -22.74 1.72 -16.64
CA THR A 26 -23.32 0.90 -15.55
C THR A 26 -22.79 1.25 -14.17
N ILE A 27 -21.83 2.19 -14.05
CA ILE A 27 -21.27 2.58 -12.78
C ILE A 27 -22.07 3.71 -12.16
N GLU A 28 -22.48 3.55 -10.90
CA GLU A 28 -23.05 4.61 -10.11
C GLU A 28 -21.95 5.61 -9.71
N ALA A 29 -22.29 6.91 -9.78
CA ALA A 29 -21.38 7.97 -9.39
C ALA A 29 -22.06 8.91 -8.38
N ARG A 30 -21.35 9.26 -7.30
CA ARG A 30 -21.83 10.13 -6.21
C ARG A 30 -20.90 11.33 -6.04
N VAL A 31 -21.45 12.52 -6.03
CA VAL A 31 -20.67 13.73 -5.71
C VAL A 31 -20.55 13.86 -4.20
N THR A 32 -19.32 13.95 -3.68
CA THR A 32 -19.05 14.08 -2.25
C THR A 32 -17.72 14.80 -2.01
N SER A 33 -17.57 15.43 -0.83
CA SER A 33 -16.32 16.04 -0.39
C SER A 33 -15.92 15.51 0.98
N THR A 34 -14.63 15.36 1.21
CA THR A 34 -14.07 14.98 2.52
C THR A 34 -14.32 16.03 3.61
N ASP A 35 -14.62 17.26 3.21
CA ASP A 35 -14.91 18.38 4.13
C ASP A 35 -16.39 18.45 4.53
N ASP A 36 -17.25 17.61 3.96
CA ASP A 36 -18.68 17.55 4.24
C ASP A 36 -19.07 16.15 4.72
N SER A 37 -19.19 16.00 6.04
CA SER A 37 -19.53 14.75 6.69
C SER A 37 -20.86 14.17 6.26
N ARG A 38 -21.87 15.04 5.99
CA ARG A 38 -23.19 14.61 5.53
C ARG A 38 -23.11 14.05 4.11
N SER A 39 -22.38 14.73 3.22
CA SER A 39 -22.20 14.22 1.85
C SER A 39 -21.42 12.91 1.82
N LEU A 40 -20.52 12.68 2.79
CA LEU A 40 -19.84 11.39 2.97
C LEU A 40 -20.80 10.30 3.44
N ASP A 41 -21.66 10.59 4.42
CA ASP A 41 -22.64 9.63 4.91
C ASP A 41 -23.63 9.24 3.79
N ASP A 42 -24.11 10.21 3.00
CA ASP A 42 -24.94 9.96 1.81
C ASP A 42 -24.19 9.10 0.76
N ALA A 43 -22.89 9.38 0.56
CA ALA A 43 -22.06 8.61 -0.37
C ALA A 43 -21.77 7.18 0.11
N PHE A 44 -21.87 6.91 1.40
CA PHE A 44 -21.63 5.58 1.99
C PHE A 44 -22.90 4.76 2.14
N ALA A 45 -24.07 5.32 1.85
CA ALA A 45 -25.34 4.60 1.89
C ALA A 45 -25.28 3.32 1.02
N SER A 46 -25.59 2.17 1.61
CA SER A 46 -25.59 0.84 0.94
C SER A 46 -24.21 0.39 0.43
N ILE A 47 -23.14 0.93 0.97
CA ILE A 47 -21.76 0.52 0.66
C ILE A 47 -21.28 -0.44 1.76
N ALA A 48 -20.62 -1.52 1.39
CA ALA A 48 -20.01 -2.44 2.34
C ALA A 48 -18.50 -2.16 2.58
N VAL A 49 -17.80 -1.70 1.54
CA VAL A 49 -16.37 -1.37 1.61
C VAL A 49 -16.09 -0.08 0.86
N VAL A 50 -15.37 0.84 1.46
CA VAL A 50 -14.82 2.02 0.78
C VAL A 50 -13.32 1.87 0.55
N ILE A 51 -12.87 2.25 -0.64
CA ILE A 51 -11.45 2.34 -0.99
C ILE A 51 -11.10 3.81 -1.18
N ASN A 52 -10.34 4.38 -0.26
CA ASN A 52 -9.86 5.75 -0.36
C ASN A 52 -8.66 5.83 -1.31
N CYS A 53 -8.87 6.43 -2.48
CA CYS A 53 -7.84 6.75 -3.47
C CYS A 53 -7.56 8.27 -3.55
N ALA A 54 -8.10 9.07 -2.63
CA ALA A 54 -8.05 10.52 -2.66
C ALA A 54 -6.91 11.07 -1.81
N GLY A 55 -5.69 11.08 -2.34
CA GLY A 55 -4.57 11.76 -1.67
C GLY A 55 -4.67 13.29 -1.70
N PRO A 56 -3.94 14.03 -0.81
CA PRO A 56 -3.05 13.55 0.24
C PRO A 56 -3.80 12.85 1.39
N PHE A 57 -3.30 11.70 1.82
CA PHE A 57 -3.98 10.86 2.82
C PHE A 57 -3.93 11.46 4.23
N LEU A 58 -2.97 12.33 4.51
CA LEU A 58 -2.94 13.12 5.74
C LEU A 58 -4.20 13.96 5.93
N ASP A 59 -4.84 14.38 4.84
CA ASP A 59 -6.02 15.24 4.87
C ASP A 59 -7.33 14.43 4.72
N THR A 60 -7.28 13.29 4.01
CA THR A 60 -8.50 12.57 3.62
C THR A 60 -8.78 11.31 4.43
N SER A 61 -7.77 10.65 5.02
CA SER A 61 -7.98 9.36 5.71
C SER A 61 -8.90 9.51 6.91
N ALA A 62 -8.66 10.48 7.80
CA ALA A 62 -9.45 10.64 9.02
C ALA A 62 -10.94 10.89 8.74
N PRO A 63 -11.36 11.87 7.90
CA PRO A 63 -12.77 12.09 7.60
C PRO A 63 -13.49 10.86 7.01
N LEU A 64 -12.79 10.10 6.13
CA LEU A 64 -13.38 8.91 5.53
C LEU A 64 -13.45 7.74 6.53
N ILE A 65 -12.47 7.56 7.42
CA ILE A 65 -12.54 6.55 8.48
C ILE A 65 -13.69 6.89 9.44
N GLU A 66 -13.86 8.16 9.81
CA GLU A 66 -14.97 8.61 10.67
C GLU A 66 -16.34 8.35 10.01
N ALA A 67 -16.48 8.61 8.71
CA ALA A 67 -17.69 8.26 7.97
C ALA A 67 -17.90 6.74 7.89
N ALA A 68 -16.85 5.96 7.67
CA ALA A 68 -16.89 4.50 7.65
C ALA A 68 -17.38 3.94 9.00
N LEU A 69 -16.87 4.48 10.10
CA LEU A 69 -17.30 4.11 11.46
C LEU A 69 -18.77 4.40 11.71
N ARG A 70 -19.28 5.59 11.31
CA ARG A 70 -20.69 5.96 11.48
C ARG A 70 -21.64 5.08 10.68
N ASN A 71 -21.20 4.63 9.51
CA ASN A 71 -22.04 3.89 8.56
C ASN A 71 -21.82 2.36 8.62
N GLY A 72 -20.89 1.86 9.46
CA GLY A 72 -20.58 0.43 9.55
C GLY A 72 -19.92 -0.12 8.28
N VAL A 73 -19.15 0.69 7.56
CA VAL A 73 -18.50 0.38 6.28
C VAL A 73 -17.03 0.03 6.51
N HIS A 74 -16.51 -1.02 5.90
CA HIS A 74 -15.08 -1.33 5.93
C HIS A 74 -14.29 -0.27 5.15
N TYR A 75 -13.13 0.12 5.67
CA TYR A 75 -12.26 1.15 5.08
C TYR A 75 -10.92 0.58 4.64
N LEU A 76 -10.54 0.89 3.42
CA LEU A 76 -9.22 0.60 2.85
C LEU A 76 -8.63 1.88 2.26
N ASP A 77 -7.31 2.06 2.32
CA ASP A 77 -6.64 3.12 1.59
C ASP A 77 -5.31 2.67 0.97
N ILE A 78 -4.77 3.52 0.13
CA ILE A 78 -3.50 3.29 -0.59
C ILE A 78 -2.43 4.32 -0.18
N ALA A 79 -2.49 4.81 1.05
CA ALA A 79 -1.50 5.73 1.60
C ALA A 79 -0.09 5.12 1.61
N ALA A 80 0.92 5.98 1.58
CA ALA A 80 2.31 5.61 1.89
C ALA A 80 2.87 6.48 3.03
N GLU A 81 2.09 7.47 3.48
CA GLU A 81 2.45 8.45 4.50
C GLU A 81 2.36 7.83 5.90
N GLN A 82 3.51 7.72 6.57
CA GLN A 82 3.58 7.18 7.93
C GLN A 82 2.62 7.85 8.91
N ALA A 83 2.50 9.18 8.84
CA ALA A 83 1.66 9.93 9.78
C ALA A 83 0.16 9.59 9.61
N ALA A 84 -0.31 9.33 8.37
CA ALA A 84 -1.68 8.87 8.14
C ALA A 84 -1.90 7.47 8.71
N VAL A 85 -0.94 6.57 8.52
CA VAL A 85 -0.98 5.19 9.06
C VAL A 85 -0.94 5.20 10.58
N ILE A 86 -0.02 5.97 11.20
CA ILE A 86 0.06 6.12 12.66
C ILE A 86 -1.28 6.63 13.21
N ALA A 87 -1.83 7.69 12.62
CA ALA A 87 -3.11 8.25 13.04
C ALA A 87 -4.27 7.24 12.93
N ALA A 88 -4.26 6.38 11.90
CA ALA A 88 -5.26 5.33 11.77
C ALA A 88 -5.22 4.37 12.96
N PHE A 89 -4.05 3.88 13.35
CA PHE A 89 -3.89 2.99 14.49
C PHE A 89 -4.16 3.67 15.83
N GLU A 90 -3.63 4.86 16.07
CA GLU A 90 -3.74 5.54 17.37
C GLU A 90 -5.14 6.05 17.65
N ARG A 91 -5.83 6.59 16.63
CA ARG A 91 -7.10 7.27 16.83
C ARG A 91 -8.32 6.37 16.66
N PHE A 92 -8.23 5.33 15.84
CA PHE A 92 -9.41 4.60 15.38
C PHE A 92 -9.46 3.14 15.79
N SER A 93 -8.40 2.55 16.39
CA SER A 93 -8.38 1.13 16.73
C SER A 93 -9.56 0.69 17.60
N GLU A 94 -9.82 1.36 18.70
CA GLU A 94 -10.95 1.02 19.57
C GLU A 94 -12.31 1.26 18.90
N ALA A 95 -12.45 2.35 18.15
CA ALA A 95 -13.70 2.68 17.47
C ALA A 95 -14.02 1.66 16.37
N ALA A 96 -13.02 1.23 15.60
CA ALA A 96 -13.17 0.21 14.57
C ALA A 96 -13.54 -1.16 15.17
N GLN A 97 -12.95 -1.52 16.30
CA GLN A 97 -13.32 -2.72 17.07
C GLN A 97 -14.80 -2.67 17.51
N ARG A 98 -15.23 -1.56 18.13
CA ARG A 98 -16.62 -1.38 18.58
C ARG A 98 -17.62 -1.39 17.43
N ALA A 99 -17.28 -0.74 16.30
CA ALA A 99 -18.10 -0.73 15.10
C ALA A 99 -18.05 -2.05 14.30
N ARG A 100 -17.17 -3.00 14.68
CA ARG A 100 -16.96 -4.29 14.00
C ARG A 100 -16.61 -4.13 12.53
N ILE A 101 -15.86 -3.11 12.17
CA ILE A 101 -15.35 -2.90 10.82
C ILE A 101 -13.85 -3.15 10.74
N ILE A 102 -13.37 -3.41 9.53
CA ILE A 102 -11.96 -3.43 9.18
C ILE A 102 -11.56 -2.04 8.70
N VAL A 103 -10.45 -1.53 9.21
CA VAL A 103 -9.76 -0.34 8.71
C VAL A 103 -8.36 -0.79 8.31
N ALA A 104 -8.06 -0.84 7.01
CA ALA A 104 -6.78 -1.32 6.49
C ALA A 104 -6.05 -0.17 5.77
N PRO A 105 -5.17 0.58 6.46
CA PRO A 105 -4.41 1.65 5.87
C PRO A 105 -3.26 1.13 5.01
N ALA A 106 -2.85 1.91 4.03
CA ALA A 106 -1.67 1.70 3.19
C ALA A 106 -1.65 0.36 2.43
N LEU A 107 -2.77 -0.07 1.87
CA LEU A 107 -2.90 -1.31 1.07
C LEU A 107 -2.39 -1.18 -0.38
N GLY A 108 -1.50 -0.24 -0.64
CA GLY A 108 -0.91 -0.01 -1.96
C GLY A 108 0.37 -0.80 -2.23
N PHE A 109 1.10 -0.33 -3.26
CA PHE A 109 2.43 -0.83 -3.61
C PHE A 109 3.42 -0.70 -2.45
N TYR A 110 3.52 0.51 -1.88
CA TYR A 110 4.20 0.73 -0.60
C TYR A 110 3.24 0.42 0.54
N GLY A 111 3.71 -0.24 1.56
CA GLY A 111 2.89 -0.73 2.66
C GLY A 111 2.34 -2.13 2.37
N GLY A 112 1.16 -2.25 1.74
CA GLY A 112 0.43 -3.51 1.61
C GLY A 112 1.17 -4.62 0.87
N LEU A 113 1.72 -4.36 -0.33
CA LEU A 113 2.46 -5.37 -1.08
C LEU A 113 3.71 -5.83 -0.33
N THR A 114 4.47 -4.88 0.21
CA THR A 114 5.72 -5.17 0.91
C THR A 114 5.47 -5.91 2.23
N ASP A 115 4.43 -5.55 2.97
CA ASP A 115 4.00 -6.24 4.19
C ASP A 115 3.58 -7.70 3.90
N LEU A 116 2.78 -7.92 2.87
CA LEU A 116 2.41 -9.26 2.40
C LEU A 116 3.64 -10.08 1.95
N LEU A 117 4.62 -9.47 1.28
CA LEU A 117 5.84 -10.15 0.87
C LEU A 117 6.70 -10.56 2.06
N VAL A 118 6.82 -9.70 3.09
CA VAL A 118 7.53 -10.03 4.34
C VAL A 118 6.85 -11.20 5.03
N THR A 119 5.53 -11.14 5.20
CA THR A 119 4.74 -12.22 5.81
C THR A 119 4.87 -13.52 5.04
N ALA A 120 4.80 -13.46 3.71
CA ALA A 120 4.97 -14.63 2.85
C ALA A 120 6.39 -15.22 2.88
N ALA A 121 7.42 -14.38 3.03
CA ALA A 121 8.81 -14.81 3.18
C ALA A 121 9.04 -15.52 4.52
N MET A 122 8.43 -15.02 5.59
CA MET A 122 8.50 -15.63 6.92
C MET A 122 7.87 -17.02 6.96
N HIS A 123 6.77 -17.20 6.25
CA HIS A 123 6.01 -18.45 6.15
C HIS A 123 5.61 -19.01 7.53
N ASP A 124 6.33 -20.03 8.04
CA ASP A 124 6.11 -20.66 9.35
C ASP A 124 6.88 -20.00 10.51
N TRP A 125 7.67 -18.95 10.23
CA TRP A 125 8.35 -18.20 11.28
C TRP A 125 7.40 -17.22 11.97
N THR A 126 7.44 -17.23 13.29
CA THR A 126 6.65 -16.31 14.14
C THR A 126 7.41 -15.05 14.53
N HIS A 127 8.74 -15.05 14.37
CA HIS A 127 9.61 -13.91 14.66
C HIS A 127 10.82 -13.91 13.74
N ILE A 128 11.38 -12.74 13.54
CA ILE A 128 12.62 -12.49 12.78
C ILE A 128 13.48 -11.47 13.51
N TYR A 129 14.78 -11.53 13.28
CA TYR A 129 15.69 -10.52 13.81
C TYR A 129 15.72 -9.28 12.92
N GLU A 130 15.82 -9.47 11.62
CA GLU A 130 15.95 -8.39 10.64
C GLU A 130 15.05 -8.62 9.43
N CYS A 131 14.49 -7.51 8.95
CA CYS A 131 13.78 -7.42 7.69
C CYS A 131 14.42 -6.33 6.82
N GLU A 132 14.91 -6.71 5.65
CA GLU A 132 15.36 -5.77 4.65
C GLU A 132 14.43 -5.83 3.43
N ILE A 133 13.96 -4.68 2.99
CA ILE A 133 13.12 -4.50 1.81
C ILE A 133 13.86 -3.58 0.86
N ALA A 134 14.16 -4.02 -0.34
CA ALA A 134 14.76 -3.20 -1.37
C ALA A 134 13.86 -3.14 -2.61
N VAL A 135 13.63 -1.95 -3.11
CA VAL A 135 12.83 -1.70 -4.30
C VAL A 135 13.71 -1.12 -5.40
N ALA A 136 13.65 -1.68 -6.59
CA ALA A 136 14.22 -1.11 -7.79
C ALA A 136 13.11 -0.82 -8.79
N LEU A 137 13.13 0.40 -9.33
CA LEU A 137 12.32 0.83 -10.46
C LEU A 137 13.27 1.17 -11.61
N ASP A 138 12.90 0.85 -12.84
CA ASP A 138 13.66 1.29 -14.01
C ASP A 138 13.44 2.78 -14.32
N SER A 139 12.33 3.34 -13.83
CA SER A 139 12.03 4.78 -13.88
C SER A 139 10.96 5.12 -12.83
N TRP A 140 10.93 6.36 -12.33
CA TRP A 140 9.83 6.84 -11.52
C TRP A 140 9.27 8.16 -12.06
N HIS A 141 8.25 8.07 -12.85
CA HIS A 141 7.47 9.20 -13.33
C HIS A 141 6.33 9.47 -12.34
N PRO A 142 6.46 10.49 -11.45
CA PRO A 142 5.47 10.70 -10.40
C PRO A 142 4.16 11.25 -10.95
N THR A 143 3.04 10.71 -10.46
CA THR A 143 1.73 11.29 -10.73
C THR A 143 1.57 12.64 -10.01
N ARG A 144 0.59 13.44 -10.42
CA ARG A 144 0.22 14.66 -9.68
C ARG A 144 -0.11 14.35 -8.21
N GLY A 145 -0.80 13.24 -7.94
CA GLY A 145 -1.10 12.80 -6.58
C GLY A 145 0.16 12.56 -5.76
N THR A 146 1.14 11.85 -6.33
CA THR A 146 2.44 11.60 -5.68
C THR A 146 3.17 12.90 -5.33
N ARG A 147 3.17 13.89 -6.21
CA ARG A 147 3.80 15.19 -5.93
C ARG A 147 3.10 15.93 -4.80
N LEU A 148 1.78 16.05 -4.85
CA LEU A 148 0.99 16.69 -3.79
C LEU A 148 1.17 16.00 -2.44
N THR A 149 1.19 14.67 -2.42
CA THR A 149 1.50 13.88 -1.23
C THR A 149 2.90 14.18 -0.70
N GLY A 150 3.92 14.25 -1.58
CA GLY A 150 5.28 14.60 -1.21
C GLY A 150 5.40 16.00 -0.61
N GLU A 151 4.76 17.00 -1.22
CA GLU A 151 4.71 18.37 -0.73
C GLU A 151 4.04 18.47 0.65
N ARG A 152 2.99 17.70 0.88
CA ARG A 152 2.23 17.68 2.14
C ARG A 152 2.92 16.89 3.25
N ASN A 153 3.71 15.87 2.88
CA ASN A 153 4.33 14.93 3.81
C ASN A 153 5.68 15.44 4.36
N THR A 154 5.65 16.55 5.09
CA THR A 154 6.83 17.23 5.66
C THR A 154 7.15 16.80 7.09
N GLY A 155 6.37 15.89 7.67
CA GLY A 155 6.51 15.42 9.05
C GLY A 155 7.79 14.59 9.28
N PRO A 156 8.07 14.28 10.55
CA PRO A 156 9.22 13.45 10.93
C PRO A 156 9.12 12.06 10.29
N ARG A 157 10.30 11.49 10.02
CA ARG A 157 10.43 10.11 9.52
C ARG A 157 10.74 9.16 10.67
N TRP A 158 9.99 8.07 10.72
CA TRP A 158 10.14 7.05 11.72
C TRP A 158 10.77 5.80 11.12
N PHE A 159 11.83 5.34 11.73
CA PHE A 159 12.50 4.08 11.41
C PHE A 159 12.18 3.07 12.52
N PHE A 160 12.21 1.80 12.19
CA PHE A 160 12.02 0.74 13.18
C PHE A 160 13.36 0.05 13.43
N ALA A 161 13.89 0.20 14.64
CA ALA A 161 15.16 -0.39 15.03
C ALA A 161 15.14 -0.79 16.51
N GLN A 162 15.84 -1.88 16.83
CA GLN A 162 15.91 -2.44 18.18
C GLN A 162 14.54 -2.66 18.84
N GLY A 163 13.55 -3.05 18.02
CA GLY A 163 12.18 -3.30 18.46
C GLY A 163 11.32 -2.05 18.71
N ASN A 164 11.81 -0.86 18.33
CA ASN A 164 11.12 0.40 18.60
C ASN A 164 11.07 1.32 17.37
N LEU A 165 10.02 2.15 17.32
CA LEU A 165 9.97 3.28 16.39
C LEU A 165 10.83 4.42 16.93
N GLU A 166 11.78 4.89 16.15
CA GLU A 166 12.68 5.97 16.50
C GLU A 166 12.83 6.98 15.36
N ARG A 167 13.11 8.23 15.73
CA ARG A 167 13.53 9.27 14.80
C ARG A 167 15.03 9.23 14.67
N ARG A 168 15.52 9.00 13.48
CA ARG A 168 16.95 9.02 13.18
C ARG A 168 17.18 9.46 11.74
N ASP A 169 18.42 9.76 11.42
CA ASP A 169 18.83 9.96 10.04
C ASP A 169 18.75 8.64 9.26
N PRO A 170 18.46 8.70 7.96
CA PRO A 170 18.52 7.54 7.09
C PRO A 170 19.90 6.87 7.17
N LEU A 171 19.94 5.56 7.04
CA LEU A 171 21.18 4.82 6.91
C LEU A 171 21.95 5.28 5.66
N PRO A 172 23.29 5.20 5.65
CA PRO A 172 24.09 5.49 4.45
C PRO A 172 23.62 4.68 3.27
N SER A 173 23.76 5.25 2.07
CA SER A 173 23.56 4.53 0.82
C SER A 173 24.48 3.33 0.74
N ARG A 174 24.02 2.27 0.09
CA ARG A 174 24.79 1.04 -0.14
C ARG A 174 24.46 0.44 -1.48
N ASP A 175 25.31 -0.49 -1.93
CA ASP A 175 24.98 -1.34 -3.07
C ASP A 175 24.02 -2.46 -2.65
N TRP A 176 23.08 -2.78 -3.55
CA TRP A 176 22.16 -3.91 -3.44
C TRP A 176 22.22 -4.75 -4.72
N GLU A 177 22.35 -6.07 -4.55
CA GLU A 177 22.37 -7.01 -5.66
C GLU A 177 20.95 -7.51 -5.94
N PHE A 178 20.25 -6.79 -6.81
CA PHE A 178 18.93 -7.22 -7.27
C PHE A 178 19.05 -8.37 -8.25
N PRO A 179 18.07 -9.29 -8.28
CA PRO A 179 17.96 -10.24 -9.39
C PRO A 179 17.83 -9.54 -10.75
N GLN A 180 18.27 -10.23 -11.81
CA GLN A 180 18.08 -9.72 -13.17
C GLN A 180 16.59 -9.40 -13.44
N PRO A 181 16.28 -8.31 -14.21
CA PRO A 181 17.21 -7.53 -15.04
C PRO A 181 17.85 -6.33 -14.33
N PHE A 182 17.58 -6.07 -13.06
CA PHE A 182 18.05 -4.86 -12.37
C PHE A 182 19.54 -4.92 -11.97
N GLY A 183 20.06 -6.08 -11.55
CA GLY A 183 21.46 -6.26 -11.18
C GLY A 183 21.89 -5.38 -9.99
N ARG A 184 23.18 -5.09 -9.91
CA ARG A 184 23.75 -4.27 -8.83
C ARG A 184 23.38 -2.80 -9.02
N GLN A 185 22.78 -2.20 -7.98
CA GLN A 185 22.40 -0.80 -7.96
C GLN A 185 22.68 -0.17 -6.60
N GLU A 186 23.02 1.11 -6.60
CA GLU A 186 23.09 1.88 -5.36
C GLU A 186 21.69 2.21 -4.87
N VAL A 187 21.42 1.93 -3.58
CA VAL A 187 20.15 2.17 -2.91
C VAL A 187 20.31 3.13 -1.74
N ALA A 188 19.30 3.93 -1.48
CA ALA A 188 19.23 4.81 -0.31
C ALA A 188 18.13 4.35 0.65
N SER A 189 18.39 4.50 1.95
CA SER A 189 17.44 4.17 3.00
C SER A 189 16.30 5.19 3.05
N LEU A 190 15.08 4.70 3.14
CA LEU A 190 13.86 5.49 3.28
C LEU A 190 13.02 5.00 4.45
N ALA A 191 12.17 5.88 4.96
CA ALA A 191 11.19 5.57 5.99
C ALA A 191 9.78 5.70 5.40
N LEU A 192 9.11 4.58 5.19
CA LEU A 192 7.76 4.48 4.64
C LEU A 192 6.82 3.71 5.59
N ALA A 193 5.61 3.43 5.15
CA ALA A 193 4.55 2.79 5.95
C ALA A 193 4.96 1.44 6.55
N GLU A 194 5.87 0.71 5.93
CA GLU A 194 6.36 -0.60 6.36
C GLU A 194 6.90 -0.61 7.80
N ALA A 195 7.62 0.46 8.19
CA ALA A 195 8.13 0.61 9.55
C ALA A 195 7.02 0.67 10.62
N ILE A 196 5.79 0.99 10.21
CA ILE A 196 4.62 1.08 11.09
C ILE A 196 3.77 -0.18 11.01
N LEU A 197 3.59 -0.74 9.81
CA LEU A 197 2.68 -1.86 9.55
C LEU A 197 3.25 -3.20 10.02
N ILE A 198 4.46 -3.53 9.59
CA ILE A 198 5.07 -4.85 9.85
C ILE A 198 5.17 -5.16 11.36
N PRO A 199 5.61 -4.23 12.23
CA PRO A 199 5.73 -4.53 13.67
C PRO A 199 4.39 -4.74 14.38
N ARG A 200 3.26 -4.49 13.72
CA ARG A 200 1.92 -4.72 14.29
C ARG A 200 1.58 -6.21 14.43
N HIS A 201 2.15 -7.03 13.55
CA HIS A 201 1.87 -8.46 13.51
C HIS A 201 3.12 -9.34 13.43
N VAL A 202 4.30 -8.75 13.24
CA VAL A 202 5.59 -9.45 13.20
C VAL A 202 6.46 -9.02 14.35
N GLN A 203 6.94 -9.98 15.15
CA GLN A 203 7.99 -9.71 16.12
C GLN A 203 9.34 -9.59 15.38
N VAL A 204 9.85 -8.37 15.29
CA VAL A 204 11.08 -8.02 14.55
C VAL A 204 11.92 -7.03 15.35
N ALA A 205 13.25 -7.11 15.23
CA ALA A 205 14.13 -6.11 15.86
C ALA A 205 14.42 -4.93 14.94
N ASP A 206 14.73 -5.18 13.67
CA ASP A 206 15.11 -4.13 12.70
C ASP A 206 14.34 -4.27 11.39
N ILE A 207 13.83 -3.14 10.89
CA ILE A 207 13.23 -3.03 9.56
C ILE A 207 13.99 -1.96 8.78
N ARG A 208 14.50 -2.33 7.61
CA ARG A 208 15.23 -1.43 6.72
C ARG A 208 14.57 -1.43 5.35
N PHE A 209 14.20 -0.26 4.90
CA PHE A 209 13.64 -0.06 3.56
C PHE A 209 14.62 0.72 2.70
N TYR A 210 14.82 0.27 1.47
CA TYR A 210 15.72 0.88 0.49
C TYR A 210 15.02 1.06 -0.85
N LEU A 211 15.39 2.12 -1.56
CA LEU A 211 14.96 2.39 -2.92
C LEU A 211 16.17 2.75 -3.77
N ASN A 212 16.22 2.31 -5.02
CA ASN A 212 17.31 2.64 -5.91
C ASN A 212 17.40 4.16 -6.18
N LYS A 213 18.60 4.69 -6.21
CA LYS A 213 18.86 6.15 -6.25
C LYS A 213 18.36 6.81 -7.54
N LEU A 214 18.34 6.09 -8.66
CA LEU A 214 17.76 6.60 -9.89
C LEU A 214 16.32 7.06 -9.68
N SER A 215 15.50 6.21 -9.09
CA SER A 215 14.09 6.51 -8.84
C SER A 215 13.89 7.69 -7.87
N ILE A 216 14.74 7.80 -6.85
CA ILE A 216 14.72 8.92 -5.91
C ILE A 216 15.07 10.24 -6.65
N ALA A 217 16.06 10.21 -7.52
CA ALA A 217 16.47 11.38 -8.30
C ALA A 217 15.34 11.84 -9.23
N GLU A 218 14.68 10.91 -9.92
CA GLU A 218 13.54 11.23 -10.79
C GLU A 218 12.33 11.76 -10.02
N LEU A 219 12.00 11.15 -8.87
CA LEU A 219 10.94 11.62 -7.98
C LEU A 219 11.20 13.05 -7.50
N SER A 220 12.44 13.35 -7.15
CA SER A 220 12.86 14.66 -6.61
C SER A 220 12.98 15.74 -7.70
N ASN A 221 13.11 15.35 -8.96
CA ASN A 221 13.23 16.30 -10.06
C ASN A 221 11.83 16.83 -10.47
N PRO A 222 11.58 18.15 -10.32
CA PRO A 222 10.29 18.74 -10.68
C PRO A 222 9.94 18.62 -12.17
N ASN A 223 10.95 18.45 -13.03
CA ASN A 223 10.80 18.34 -14.48
C ASN A 223 10.53 16.90 -14.96
N THR A 224 10.59 15.90 -14.09
CA THR A 224 10.21 14.53 -14.47
C THR A 224 8.74 14.49 -14.88
N PRO A 225 8.43 14.06 -16.12
CA PRO A 225 7.06 14.04 -16.61
C PRO A 225 6.21 13.01 -15.85
N PRO A 226 4.87 13.14 -15.88
CA PRO A 226 3.97 12.13 -15.35
C PRO A 226 4.07 10.82 -16.14
N PRO A 227 3.61 9.68 -15.59
CA PRO A 227 3.59 8.42 -16.31
C PRO A 227 2.66 8.49 -17.52
N VAL A 228 3.06 7.83 -18.62
CA VAL A 228 2.30 7.78 -19.87
C VAL A 228 1.78 6.36 -20.08
N PRO A 229 0.47 6.17 -20.30
CA PRO A 229 -0.09 4.87 -20.65
C PRO A 229 0.54 4.27 -21.90
N GLN A 230 0.89 2.99 -21.87
CA GLN A 230 1.48 2.26 -22.98
C GLN A 230 0.51 1.22 -23.58
N ASP A 231 -0.56 0.92 -22.89
CA ASP A 231 -1.56 -0.07 -23.34
C ASP A 231 -2.99 0.36 -22.99
N ALA A 232 -3.96 -0.37 -23.51
CA ALA A 232 -5.39 -0.11 -23.31
C ALA A 232 -5.85 -0.25 -21.84
N THR A 233 -5.03 -0.81 -20.96
CA THR A 233 -5.31 -0.89 -19.51
C THR A 233 -4.83 0.33 -18.74
N GLY A 234 -4.21 1.28 -19.43
CA GLY A 234 -3.69 2.51 -18.83
C GLY A 234 -2.35 2.37 -18.12
N ARG A 235 -1.66 1.22 -18.25
CA ARG A 235 -0.36 0.97 -17.62
C ARG A 235 0.78 1.66 -18.34
N SER A 236 1.68 2.24 -17.59
CA SER A 236 2.96 2.73 -18.10
C SER A 236 3.93 1.58 -18.42
N ALA A 237 5.04 1.89 -19.08
CA ALA A 237 6.10 0.91 -19.35
C ALA A 237 6.96 0.60 -18.12
N GLN A 238 6.91 1.43 -17.07
CA GLN A 238 7.73 1.28 -15.86
C GLN A 238 7.71 -0.17 -15.36
N THR A 239 8.88 -0.72 -15.07
CA THR A 239 9.02 -2.00 -14.40
C THR A 239 9.55 -1.84 -12.99
N PHE A 240 9.21 -2.78 -12.12
CA PHE A 240 9.68 -2.79 -10.75
C PHE A 240 10.10 -4.17 -10.29
N LEU A 241 10.96 -4.18 -9.29
CA LEU A 241 11.32 -5.35 -8.52
C LEU A 241 11.31 -4.97 -7.03
N VAL A 242 10.60 -5.74 -6.23
CA VAL A 242 10.64 -5.70 -4.77
C VAL A 242 11.36 -6.94 -4.28
N ASP A 243 12.39 -6.76 -3.49
CA ASP A 243 13.24 -7.79 -2.93
C ASP A 243 13.20 -7.74 -1.41
N VAL A 244 12.62 -8.76 -0.80
CA VAL A 244 12.49 -8.89 0.63
C VAL A 244 13.43 -9.97 1.14
N VAL A 245 14.23 -9.62 2.14
CA VAL A 245 15.12 -10.54 2.84
C VAL A 245 14.80 -10.51 4.33
N VAL A 246 14.46 -11.66 4.90
CA VAL A 246 14.19 -11.80 6.34
C VAL A 246 15.20 -12.75 6.96
N ARG A 247 15.68 -12.42 8.18
CA ARG A 247 16.71 -13.21 8.89
C ARG A 247 16.24 -13.61 10.28
N LYS A 248 16.52 -14.88 10.61
CA LYS A 248 16.28 -15.47 11.94
C LYS A 248 17.51 -16.30 12.34
N GLY A 249 18.32 -15.78 13.23
CA GLY A 249 19.62 -16.38 13.55
C GLY A 249 20.52 -16.44 12.32
N GLN A 250 20.96 -17.63 11.93
CA GLN A 250 21.77 -17.86 10.73
C GLN A 250 20.92 -18.14 9.47
N GLU A 251 19.62 -18.31 9.63
CA GLU A 251 18.74 -18.61 8.52
C GLU A 251 18.28 -17.33 7.81
N THR A 252 18.23 -17.40 6.50
CA THR A 252 17.76 -16.31 5.63
C THR A 252 16.68 -16.83 4.70
N ARG A 253 15.58 -16.10 4.56
CA ARG A 253 14.56 -16.34 3.55
C ARG A 253 14.37 -15.09 2.69
N ARG A 254 13.95 -15.29 1.46
CA ARG A 254 13.79 -14.24 0.47
C ARG A 254 12.47 -14.38 -0.27
N ALA A 255 11.79 -13.27 -0.49
CA ALA A 255 10.64 -13.19 -1.40
C ALA A 255 10.88 -12.06 -2.40
N ILE A 256 10.53 -12.29 -3.67
CA ILE A 256 10.73 -11.33 -4.74
C ILE A 256 9.41 -11.14 -5.47
N ALA A 257 9.03 -9.89 -5.69
CA ALA A 257 7.93 -9.55 -6.57
C ALA A 257 8.43 -8.71 -7.75
N ARG A 258 7.89 -8.98 -8.94
CA ARG A 258 8.16 -8.23 -10.17
C ARG A 258 6.87 -7.87 -10.85
N GLY A 259 6.83 -6.70 -11.44
CA GLY A 259 5.66 -6.26 -12.18
C GLY A 259 5.89 -4.99 -12.98
N ARG A 260 4.81 -4.44 -13.48
CA ARG A 260 4.79 -3.18 -14.24
C ARG A 260 3.90 -2.16 -13.55
N ASP A 261 4.37 -0.92 -13.53
CA ASP A 261 3.62 0.26 -13.09
C ASP A 261 3.16 0.18 -11.62
N ILE A 262 3.95 0.80 -10.73
CA ILE A 262 3.68 0.83 -9.28
C ILE A 262 2.32 1.42 -8.92
N TYR A 263 1.75 2.27 -9.78
CA TYR A 263 0.41 2.83 -9.59
C TYR A 263 -0.67 1.83 -10.03
N ALA A 264 -0.51 1.26 -11.23
CA ALA A 264 -1.49 0.34 -11.77
C ALA A 264 -1.59 -0.98 -11.00
N VAL A 265 -0.46 -1.51 -10.46
CA VAL A 265 -0.47 -2.74 -9.66
C VAL A 265 -1.19 -2.57 -8.32
N THR A 266 -1.30 -1.34 -7.82
CA THR A 266 -2.03 -1.04 -6.58
C THR A 266 -3.52 -1.38 -6.70
N ALA A 267 -4.13 -1.16 -7.86
CA ALA A 267 -5.56 -1.44 -8.06
C ALA A 267 -5.94 -2.93 -7.86
N PRO A 268 -5.29 -3.92 -8.48
CA PRO A 268 -5.58 -5.32 -8.20
C PRO A 268 -5.34 -5.73 -6.75
N ILE A 269 -4.34 -5.14 -6.06
CA ILE A 269 -4.06 -5.41 -4.66
C ILE A 269 -5.26 -4.98 -3.79
N VAL A 270 -5.67 -3.72 -3.88
CA VAL A 270 -6.76 -3.20 -3.04
C VAL A 270 -8.12 -3.80 -3.40
N VAL A 271 -8.35 -4.16 -4.66
CA VAL A 271 -9.57 -4.85 -5.10
C VAL A 271 -9.60 -6.30 -4.60
N GLU A 272 -8.47 -7.01 -4.61
CA GLU A 272 -8.38 -8.36 -4.00
C GLU A 272 -8.69 -8.29 -2.50
N ALA A 273 -8.12 -7.32 -1.78
CA ALA A 273 -8.41 -7.10 -0.36
C ALA A 273 -9.90 -6.84 -0.11
N ALA A 274 -10.51 -5.92 -0.86
CA ALA A 274 -11.94 -5.64 -0.77
C ALA A 274 -12.80 -6.87 -1.05
N THR A 275 -12.45 -7.66 -2.07
CA THR A 275 -13.16 -8.89 -2.42
C THR A 275 -13.09 -9.90 -1.26
N ARG A 276 -11.91 -10.12 -0.66
CA ARG A 276 -11.74 -11.03 0.48
C ARG A 276 -12.55 -10.60 1.70
N ILE A 277 -12.64 -9.31 1.96
CA ILE A 277 -13.47 -8.76 3.03
C ILE A 277 -14.95 -9.03 2.75
N LEU A 278 -15.42 -8.73 1.53
CA LEU A 278 -16.81 -8.97 1.11
C LEU A 278 -17.22 -10.44 1.13
N ASP A 279 -16.29 -11.33 0.79
CA ASP A 279 -16.48 -12.79 0.81
C ASP A 279 -16.41 -13.39 2.24
N GLY A 280 -16.19 -12.57 3.28
CA GLY A 280 -16.04 -13.03 4.66
C GLY A 280 -14.79 -13.88 4.92
N ARG A 281 -13.74 -13.71 4.09
CA ARG A 281 -12.45 -14.41 4.25
C ARG A 281 -11.50 -13.74 5.25
N CYS A 282 -11.97 -12.69 5.94
CA CYS A 282 -11.25 -11.96 6.98
C CYS A 282 -12.01 -12.13 8.31
N ASN A 283 -11.35 -12.70 9.31
CA ASN A 283 -11.94 -12.94 10.63
C ASN A 283 -11.48 -11.91 11.68
N VAL A 284 -10.65 -10.96 11.30
CA VAL A 284 -10.08 -9.94 12.18
C VAL A 284 -10.76 -8.61 11.90
N ILE A 285 -11.13 -7.86 12.94
CA ILE A 285 -11.74 -6.53 12.87
C ILE A 285 -10.81 -5.50 13.53
N GLY A 286 -11.10 -4.21 13.34
CA GLY A 286 -10.27 -3.14 13.87
C GLY A 286 -9.32 -2.56 12.81
N VAL A 287 -8.32 -1.78 13.26
CA VAL A 287 -7.28 -1.27 12.37
C VAL A 287 -6.19 -2.32 12.22
N GLN A 288 -5.94 -2.77 11.00
CA GLN A 288 -5.10 -3.93 10.74
C GLN A 288 -4.13 -3.70 9.57
N ALA A 289 -2.95 -4.32 9.63
CA ALA A 289 -2.01 -4.42 8.52
C ALA A 289 -2.42 -5.54 7.55
N ALA A 290 -1.94 -5.48 6.30
CA ALA A 290 -2.29 -6.48 5.27
C ALA A 290 -1.86 -7.89 5.65
N GLY A 291 -0.65 -8.04 6.20
CA GLY A 291 -0.10 -9.33 6.60
C GLY A 291 -0.81 -9.99 7.79
N GLU A 292 -1.59 -9.20 8.57
CA GLU A 292 -2.45 -9.73 9.63
C GLU A 292 -3.83 -10.12 9.11
N LEU A 293 -4.35 -9.37 8.12
CA LEU A 293 -5.68 -9.60 7.56
C LEU A 293 -5.76 -10.83 6.67
N PHE A 294 -4.69 -11.14 5.94
CA PHE A 294 -4.75 -12.10 4.83
C PHE A 294 -3.69 -13.19 4.96
N ASP A 295 -4.01 -14.40 4.48
CA ASP A 295 -2.98 -15.37 4.10
C ASP A 295 -2.15 -14.76 2.97
N ALA A 296 -0.93 -14.34 3.30
CA ALA A 296 -0.10 -13.56 2.41
C ALA A 296 0.30 -14.30 1.13
N ARG A 297 0.59 -15.60 1.22
CA ARG A 297 0.95 -16.40 0.04
C ARG A 297 -0.23 -16.62 -0.89
N ASP A 298 -1.37 -17.01 -0.33
CA ASP A 298 -2.61 -17.18 -1.08
C ASP A 298 -3.04 -15.86 -1.72
N PHE A 299 -2.92 -14.74 -1.00
CA PHE A 299 -3.23 -13.41 -1.52
C PHE A 299 -2.35 -13.05 -2.73
N LEU A 300 -1.03 -13.18 -2.58
CA LEU A 300 -0.08 -12.81 -3.63
C LEU A 300 -0.24 -13.70 -4.88
N ILE A 301 -0.51 -15.00 -4.71
CA ILE A 301 -0.79 -15.91 -5.83
C ILE A 301 -2.11 -15.55 -6.53
N ALA A 302 -3.13 -15.15 -5.79
CA ALA A 302 -4.43 -14.77 -6.33
C ALA A 302 -4.41 -13.51 -7.22
N LEU A 303 -3.39 -12.64 -7.08
CA LEU A 303 -3.20 -11.49 -7.98
C LEU A 303 -2.93 -11.91 -9.44
N GLY A 304 -2.37 -13.11 -9.65
CA GLY A 304 -2.07 -13.67 -10.96
C GLY A 304 -0.83 -13.08 -11.63
N SER A 305 -0.21 -13.85 -12.51
CA SER A 305 1.04 -13.49 -13.19
C SER A 305 0.94 -12.28 -14.13
N ASP A 306 -0.24 -11.96 -14.61
CA ASP A 306 -0.47 -10.78 -15.46
C ASP A 306 -0.30 -9.46 -14.69
N GLN A 307 -0.46 -9.51 -13.37
CA GLN A 307 -0.33 -8.35 -12.50
C GLN A 307 1.02 -8.31 -11.81
N LEU A 308 1.41 -9.45 -11.26
CA LEU A 308 2.56 -9.57 -10.38
C LEU A 308 3.14 -10.98 -10.46
N THR A 309 4.42 -11.11 -10.72
CA THR A 309 5.14 -12.37 -10.58
C THR A 309 5.81 -12.41 -9.21
N VAL A 310 5.52 -13.43 -8.42
CA VAL A 310 6.09 -13.60 -7.08
C VAL A 310 6.93 -14.88 -7.01
N GLN A 311 8.09 -14.79 -6.38
CA GLN A 311 8.97 -15.91 -6.13
C GLN A 311 9.29 -15.98 -4.64
N PHE A 312 9.07 -17.14 -4.05
CA PHE A 312 9.47 -17.44 -2.67
C PHE A 312 10.74 -18.32 -2.74
N GLY A 313 11.87 -17.75 -2.31
CA GLY A 313 13.14 -18.44 -2.30
C GLY A 313 13.18 -19.52 -1.21
N ARG A 314 13.95 -20.61 -1.47
CA ARG A 314 14.37 -21.53 -0.40
C ARG A 314 15.36 -20.83 0.52
N PRO A 315 15.54 -21.30 1.77
CA PRO A 315 16.61 -20.81 2.62
C PRO A 315 17.93 -20.78 1.85
N VAL A 316 18.61 -19.64 1.87
CA VAL A 316 19.99 -19.57 1.39
C VAL A 316 20.83 -20.14 2.52
N SER A 317 21.36 -21.35 2.29
CA SER A 317 22.30 -22.04 3.21
C SER A 317 23.62 -21.29 3.28
#